data_77a2c11b44cf4ce9f38756fe072c632e
#
_entry.id   77a2c11b44cf4ce9f38756fe072c632e
#
_cell.length_a   1.000
_cell.length_b   1.000
_cell.length_c   1.000
_cell.angle_alpha   90.00
_cell.angle_beta   90.00
_cell.angle_gamma   90.00
#
_symmetry.space_group_name_H-M   'P 1'
#
loop_
_entity.id
_entity.type
_entity.pdbx_description
1 polymer ?
#
loop_
_entity_poly.entity_id
_entity_poly.type
_entity_poly.pdbx_seq_one_letter_code
_entity_poly.pdbx_strand_id
1 'polypeptide(L)'
;MSDDKGALDGVPGPIRPRHQDFDASYAGTPAWDIGRPQPAFLELAGGGVLRGRVLDVGCGTGEHALMAARLGHEATGIDTAQTAIAIAQGKARARGLTARFLVGDALRLSDLDEQFDNVLDCGLFHVFDDDDHVQYVDSLRAVLPPRGHDRTPFPGPPSMRVPGW
;
A
#
# COMPACT_ATOMS: atom_id res chain seq x y z
N MET A 1 18.94 45.42 33.77
CA MET A 1 17.81 44.48 33.85
C MET A 1 17.90 43.59 32.63
N SER A 2 18.52 42.44 32.82
CA SER A 2 18.71 41.47 31.74
C SER A 2 17.65 40.38 31.91
N ASP A 3 16.66 40.35 31.00
CA ASP A 3 15.69 39.26 30.92
C ASP A 3 16.35 38.13 30.18
N ASP A 4 16.91 37.21 30.94
CA ASP A 4 17.39 35.91 30.47
C ASP A 4 16.15 35.06 30.22
N LYS A 5 15.69 35.03 28.98
CA LYS A 5 14.73 34.00 28.50
C LYS A 5 15.53 32.74 28.21
N GLY A 6 15.68 31.92 29.26
CA GLY A 6 16.22 30.58 29.12
C GLY A 6 15.47 29.81 28.07
N ALA A 7 16.19 29.47 27.01
CA ALA A 7 15.79 28.53 26.01
C ALA A 7 15.47 27.18 26.68
N LEU A 8 14.22 26.74 26.55
CA LEU A 8 13.84 25.35 26.83
C LEU A 8 14.23 24.49 25.62
N ASP A 9 15.54 24.51 25.34
CA ASP A 9 16.11 23.60 24.36
C ASP A 9 16.20 22.20 24.95
N GLY A 10 15.56 21.25 24.32
CA GLY A 10 15.97 19.87 24.36
C GLY A 10 15.21 18.92 25.28
N VAL A 11 13.92 19.08 25.46
CA VAL A 11 13.12 17.90 25.77
C VAL A 11 12.85 17.20 24.44
N PRO A 12 13.42 15.99 24.20
CA PRO A 12 12.99 15.20 23.06
C PRO A 12 11.49 15.01 23.21
N GLY A 13 10.71 15.50 22.25
CA GLY A 13 9.29 15.19 22.19
C GLY A 13 9.11 13.67 22.30
N PRO A 14 7.93 13.18 22.76
CA PRO A 14 7.71 11.75 22.87
C PRO A 14 8.17 11.12 21.58
N ILE A 15 9.03 10.10 21.69
CA ILE A 15 9.44 9.26 20.55
C ILE A 15 8.12 8.77 19.99
N ARG A 16 7.65 9.43 18.93
CA ARG A 16 6.46 8.97 18.22
C ARG A 16 6.83 7.58 17.76
N PRO A 17 6.00 6.57 18.00
CA PRO A 17 6.18 5.28 17.38
C PRO A 17 5.92 5.44 15.87
N ARG A 18 6.84 6.09 15.16
CA ARG A 18 6.80 6.31 13.71
C ARG A 18 6.77 4.99 12.96
N HIS A 19 7.13 3.93 13.65
CA HIS A 19 7.04 2.56 13.21
C HIS A 19 6.61 1.75 14.42
N GLN A 20 5.31 1.67 14.67
CA GLN A 20 4.82 0.49 15.35
C GLN A 20 5.51 -0.65 14.63
N ASP A 21 6.09 -1.54 15.41
CA ASP A 21 6.75 -2.72 14.84
C ASP A 21 5.64 -3.63 14.26
N PHE A 22 5.15 -3.20 13.10
CA PHE A 22 4.14 -3.96 12.35
C PHE A 22 4.66 -5.36 12.03
N ASP A 23 5.99 -5.49 11.88
CA ASP A 23 6.61 -6.78 11.61
C ASP A 23 6.35 -7.76 12.76
N ALA A 24 6.47 -7.30 14.02
CA ALA A 24 6.17 -8.12 15.19
C ALA A 24 4.71 -8.60 15.24
N SER A 25 3.78 -7.83 14.69
CA SER A 25 2.37 -8.23 14.61
C SER A 25 2.15 -9.46 13.74
N TYR A 26 3.04 -9.70 12.77
CA TYR A 26 2.98 -10.85 11.87
C TYR A 26 3.69 -12.10 12.42
N ALA A 27 4.20 -12.07 13.65
CA ALA A 27 4.57 -13.29 14.38
C ALA A 27 3.33 -14.16 14.68
N GLY A 28 2.13 -13.55 14.66
CA GLY A 28 0.82 -14.21 14.67
C GLY A 28 0.00 -13.78 13.46
N THR A 29 -1.33 -13.88 13.58
CA THR A 29 -2.25 -13.35 12.56
C THR A 29 -2.90 -12.08 13.11
N PRO A 30 -2.51 -10.89 12.64
CA PRO A 30 -3.11 -9.65 13.11
C PRO A 30 -4.58 -9.56 12.69
N ALA A 31 -5.39 -8.84 13.46
CA ALA A 31 -6.84 -8.78 13.28
C ALA A 31 -7.27 -8.19 11.91
N TRP A 32 -6.43 -7.39 11.28
CA TRP A 32 -6.70 -6.83 9.95
C TRP A 32 -6.37 -7.80 8.80
N ASP A 33 -5.59 -8.86 9.05
CA ASP A 33 -5.31 -9.89 8.06
C ASP A 33 -6.40 -10.96 8.11
N ILE A 34 -7.40 -10.78 7.27
CA ILE A 34 -8.53 -11.71 7.16
C ILE A 34 -8.29 -12.86 6.16
N GLY A 35 -7.07 -12.97 5.60
CA GLY A 35 -6.67 -14.03 4.67
C GLY A 35 -7.35 -13.97 3.30
N ARG A 36 -8.00 -12.86 2.97
CA ARG A 36 -8.70 -12.60 1.71
C ARG A 36 -8.79 -11.09 1.46
N PRO A 37 -9.05 -10.64 0.22
CA PRO A 37 -9.33 -9.24 -0.04
C PRO A 37 -10.55 -8.75 0.72
N GLN A 38 -10.54 -7.50 1.15
CA GLN A 38 -11.71 -6.87 1.75
C GLN A 38 -12.86 -6.82 0.74
N PRO A 39 -14.14 -7.04 1.17
CA PRO A 39 -15.28 -7.09 0.26
C PRO A 39 -15.41 -5.86 -0.65
N ALA A 40 -15.17 -4.67 -0.13
CA ALA A 40 -15.24 -3.43 -0.92
C ALA A 40 -14.24 -3.41 -2.09
N PHE A 41 -13.04 -3.97 -1.90
CA PHE A 41 -12.04 -4.07 -2.97
C PHE A 41 -12.42 -5.14 -4.00
N LEU A 42 -13.06 -6.22 -3.58
CA LEU A 42 -13.61 -7.23 -4.51
C LEU A 42 -14.70 -6.64 -5.41
N GLU A 43 -15.59 -5.82 -4.83
CA GLU A 43 -16.65 -5.12 -5.60
C GLU A 43 -16.05 -4.14 -6.60
N LEU A 44 -15.10 -3.31 -6.19
CA LEU A 44 -14.40 -2.37 -7.08
C LEU A 44 -13.69 -3.11 -8.22
N ALA A 45 -12.97 -4.17 -7.90
CA ALA A 45 -12.24 -4.97 -8.89
C ALA A 45 -13.20 -5.67 -9.86
N GLY A 46 -14.31 -6.24 -9.37
CA GLY A 46 -15.34 -6.86 -10.17
C GLY A 46 -16.08 -5.86 -11.07
N GLY A 47 -16.15 -4.59 -10.68
CA GLY A 47 -16.69 -3.49 -11.47
C GLY A 47 -15.78 -2.99 -12.60
N GLY A 48 -14.58 -3.57 -12.77
CA GLY A 48 -13.63 -3.18 -13.82
C GLY A 48 -12.98 -1.81 -13.60
N VAL A 49 -12.89 -1.37 -12.34
CA VAL A 49 -12.27 -0.08 -11.99
C VAL A 49 -10.74 -0.13 -12.11
N LEU A 50 -10.15 -1.30 -11.81
CA LEU A 50 -8.70 -1.49 -11.89
C LEU A 50 -8.23 -1.50 -13.34
N ARG A 51 -7.07 -0.91 -13.59
CA ARG A 51 -6.45 -0.82 -14.91
C ARG A 51 -4.95 -1.03 -14.80
N GLY A 52 -4.35 -1.59 -15.86
CA GLY A 52 -2.89 -1.65 -16.06
C GLY A 52 -2.10 -2.10 -14.84
N ARG A 53 -1.25 -1.21 -14.36
CA ARG A 53 -0.35 -1.44 -13.23
C ARG A 53 -1.01 -1.02 -11.92
N VAL A 54 -1.04 -1.91 -10.95
CA VAL A 54 -1.69 -1.73 -9.65
C VAL A 54 -0.64 -1.79 -8.54
N LEU A 55 -0.60 -0.76 -7.70
CA LEU A 55 0.20 -0.72 -6.47
C LEU A 55 -0.72 -0.89 -5.25
N ASP A 56 -0.40 -1.83 -4.39
CA ASP A 56 -1.03 -2.05 -3.09
C ASP A 56 -0.07 -1.54 -2.00
N VAL A 57 -0.40 -0.42 -1.37
CA VAL A 57 0.43 0.22 -0.34
C VAL A 57 0.00 -0.20 1.05
N GLY A 58 0.99 -0.55 1.91
CA GLY A 58 0.69 -1.21 3.17
C GLY A 58 0.03 -2.56 2.93
N CYS A 59 0.57 -3.33 1.98
CA CYS A 59 -0.08 -4.51 1.43
C CYS A 59 -0.23 -5.67 2.43
N GLY A 60 0.47 -5.62 3.57
CA GLY A 60 0.47 -6.73 4.53
C GLY A 60 0.84 -8.03 3.86
N THR A 61 0.03 -9.07 4.06
CA THR A 61 0.23 -10.39 3.46
C THR A 61 -0.26 -10.51 2.01
N GLY A 62 -0.58 -9.37 1.35
CA GLY A 62 -0.67 -9.24 -0.10
C GLY A 62 -2.00 -9.59 -0.75
N GLU A 63 -3.10 -9.71 -0.02
CA GLU A 63 -4.36 -10.21 -0.59
C GLU A 63 -4.94 -9.31 -1.70
N HIS A 64 -4.81 -7.98 -1.60
CA HIS A 64 -5.31 -7.08 -2.64
C HIS A 64 -4.42 -7.09 -3.89
N ALA A 65 -3.09 -7.10 -3.72
CA ALA A 65 -2.16 -7.27 -4.84
C ALA A 65 -2.37 -8.62 -5.55
N LEU A 66 -2.58 -9.69 -4.78
CA LEU A 66 -2.88 -11.03 -5.34
C LEU A 66 -4.22 -11.06 -6.08
N MET A 67 -5.22 -10.34 -5.58
CA MET A 67 -6.49 -10.14 -6.28
C MET A 67 -6.28 -9.45 -7.63
N ALA A 68 -5.54 -8.35 -7.66
CA ALA A 68 -5.23 -7.64 -8.90
C ALA A 68 -4.47 -8.53 -9.89
N ALA A 69 -3.48 -9.30 -9.42
CA ALA A 69 -2.74 -10.26 -10.24
C ALA A 69 -3.65 -11.35 -10.82
N ARG A 70 -4.60 -11.87 -10.04
CA ARG A 70 -5.58 -12.86 -10.50
C ARG A 70 -6.47 -12.34 -11.62
N LEU A 71 -6.77 -11.04 -11.59
CA LEU A 71 -7.53 -10.35 -12.64
C LEU A 71 -6.69 -9.99 -13.87
N GLY A 72 -5.41 -10.34 -13.90
CA GLY A 72 -4.52 -10.12 -15.02
C GLY A 72 -3.80 -8.78 -15.01
N HIS A 73 -3.83 -8.04 -13.88
CA HIS A 73 -3.09 -6.80 -13.72
C HIS A 73 -1.63 -7.06 -13.33
N GLU A 74 -0.74 -6.14 -13.72
CA GLU A 74 0.62 -6.10 -13.19
C GLU A 74 0.58 -5.53 -11.77
N ALA A 75 0.67 -6.41 -10.76
CA ALA A 75 0.47 -6.07 -9.37
C ALA A 75 1.80 -5.98 -8.61
N THR A 76 1.94 -4.92 -7.82
CA THR A 76 3.04 -4.72 -6.88
C THR A 76 2.45 -4.42 -5.50
N GLY A 77 2.92 -5.11 -4.47
CA GLY A 77 2.64 -4.80 -3.07
C GLY A 77 3.89 -4.24 -2.37
N ILE A 78 3.71 -3.25 -1.52
CA ILE A 78 4.77 -2.66 -0.69
C ILE A 78 4.32 -2.59 0.76
N ASP A 79 5.18 -2.99 1.68
CA ASP A 79 4.96 -2.91 3.13
C ASP A 79 6.30 -2.77 3.87
N THR A 80 6.29 -2.15 5.03
CA THR A 80 7.49 -2.06 5.88
C THR A 80 7.78 -3.37 6.61
N ALA A 81 6.77 -4.23 6.82
CA ALA A 81 6.89 -5.49 7.52
C ALA A 81 7.50 -6.58 6.61
N GLN A 82 8.75 -6.92 6.85
CA GLN A 82 9.46 -7.95 6.08
C GLN A 82 8.79 -9.32 6.20
N THR A 83 8.26 -9.66 7.38
CA THR A 83 7.55 -10.92 7.62
C THR A 83 6.27 -10.99 6.77
N ALA A 84 5.50 -9.90 6.70
CA ALA A 84 4.30 -9.83 5.86
C ALA A 84 4.65 -10.02 4.37
N ILE A 85 5.69 -9.37 3.90
CA ILE A 85 6.17 -9.51 2.51
C ILE A 85 6.59 -10.96 2.21
N ALA A 86 7.29 -11.62 3.12
CA ALA A 86 7.66 -13.03 2.95
C ALA A 86 6.43 -13.94 2.84
N ILE A 87 5.39 -13.69 3.65
CA ILE A 87 4.12 -14.40 3.59
C ILE A 87 3.42 -14.13 2.24
N ALA A 88 3.36 -12.88 1.79
CA ALA A 88 2.76 -12.50 0.51
C ALA A 88 3.43 -13.21 -0.67
N GLN A 89 4.76 -13.24 -0.70
CA GLN A 89 5.54 -13.97 -1.71
C GLN A 89 5.24 -15.48 -1.67
N GLY A 90 5.10 -16.06 -0.48
CA GLY A 90 4.70 -17.46 -0.30
C GLY A 90 3.32 -17.75 -0.87
N LYS A 91 2.33 -16.89 -0.59
CA LYS A 91 0.98 -16.99 -1.14
C LYS A 91 0.96 -16.88 -2.67
N ALA A 92 1.74 -15.95 -3.26
CA ALA A 92 1.86 -15.81 -4.71
C ALA A 92 2.34 -17.12 -5.35
N ARG A 93 3.42 -17.69 -4.84
CA ARG A 93 3.94 -18.98 -5.32
C ARG A 93 2.92 -20.11 -5.17
N ALA A 94 2.31 -20.24 -4.00
CA ALA A 94 1.33 -21.30 -3.72
C ALA A 94 0.09 -21.22 -4.61
N ARG A 95 -0.31 -20.00 -5.03
CA ARG A 95 -1.48 -19.76 -5.88
C ARG A 95 -1.13 -19.67 -7.37
N GLY A 96 0.14 -19.80 -7.74
CA GLY A 96 0.61 -19.66 -9.14
C GLY A 96 0.35 -18.26 -9.72
N LEU A 97 0.39 -17.22 -8.88
CA LEU A 97 0.15 -15.83 -9.28
C LEU A 97 1.47 -15.08 -9.41
N THR A 98 1.55 -14.21 -10.42
CA THR A 98 2.69 -13.32 -10.62
C THR A 98 2.34 -11.95 -10.02
N ALA A 99 2.94 -11.64 -8.88
CA ALA A 99 2.88 -10.34 -8.23
C ALA A 99 4.25 -10.05 -7.61
N ARG A 100 4.64 -8.77 -7.60
CA ARG A 100 5.89 -8.32 -7.01
C ARG A 100 5.62 -7.81 -5.59
N PHE A 101 6.42 -8.24 -4.62
CA PHE A 101 6.30 -7.78 -3.24
C PHE A 101 7.63 -7.23 -2.76
N LEU A 102 7.61 -6.00 -2.23
CA LEU A 102 8.77 -5.24 -1.84
C LEU A 102 8.64 -4.77 -0.38
N VAL A 103 9.74 -4.84 0.37
CA VAL A 103 9.87 -4.13 1.64
C VAL A 103 10.18 -2.67 1.34
N GLY A 104 9.34 -1.76 1.82
CA GLY A 104 9.54 -0.33 1.58
C GLY A 104 8.54 0.54 2.33
N ASP A 105 8.82 1.84 2.33
CA ASP A 105 8.05 2.84 3.04
C ASP A 105 7.08 3.57 2.10
N ALA A 106 5.79 3.55 2.43
CA ALA A 106 4.76 4.26 1.68
C ALA A 106 4.95 5.78 1.65
N LEU A 107 5.69 6.35 2.60
CA LEU A 107 6.06 7.77 2.61
C LEU A 107 7.18 8.10 1.61
N ARG A 108 7.75 7.10 0.95
CA ARG A 108 8.89 7.22 0.02
C ARG A 108 8.68 6.44 -1.27
N LEU A 109 7.47 6.42 -1.81
CA LEU A 109 7.14 5.68 -3.04
C LEU A 109 7.93 6.18 -4.25
N SER A 110 8.44 7.42 -4.23
CA SER A 110 9.36 7.93 -5.25
C SER A 110 10.61 7.07 -5.44
N ASP A 111 11.02 6.34 -4.40
CA ASP A 111 12.18 5.44 -4.46
C ASP A 111 11.94 4.23 -5.40
N LEU A 112 10.69 3.96 -5.77
CA LEU A 112 10.35 2.91 -6.75
C LEU A 112 10.75 3.31 -8.17
N ASP A 113 10.84 4.62 -8.47
CA ASP A 113 11.09 5.17 -9.82
C ASP A 113 10.16 4.57 -10.89
N GLU A 114 8.91 4.37 -10.51
CA GLU A 114 7.89 3.73 -11.34
C GLU A 114 6.54 4.45 -11.20
N GLN A 115 5.68 4.27 -12.19
CA GLN A 115 4.32 4.79 -12.16
C GLN A 115 3.30 3.67 -12.23
N PHE A 116 2.16 3.88 -11.58
CA PHE A 116 1.05 2.93 -11.51
C PHE A 116 -0.25 3.59 -11.96
N ASP A 117 -1.15 2.81 -12.53
CA ASP A 117 -2.45 3.29 -12.97
C ASP A 117 -3.45 3.37 -11.83
N ASN A 118 -3.26 2.55 -10.79
CA ASN A 118 -4.09 2.54 -9.59
C ASN A 118 -3.21 2.31 -8.36
N VAL A 119 -3.58 2.94 -7.25
CA VAL A 119 -3.05 2.65 -5.92
C VAL A 119 -4.21 2.19 -5.05
N LEU A 120 -4.01 1.06 -4.38
CA LEU A 120 -4.91 0.53 -3.36
C LEU A 120 -4.34 0.86 -1.99
N ASP A 121 -5.19 1.40 -1.11
CA ASP A 121 -4.87 1.65 0.30
C ASP A 121 -6.00 1.07 1.15
N CYS A 122 -5.71 0.04 1.90
CA CYS A 122 -6.64 -0.59 2.81
C CYS A 122 -6.28 -0.29 4.27
N GLY A 123 -6.53 0.94 4.70
CA GLY A 123 -6.37 1.36 6.08
C GLY A 123 -5.00 1.91 6.46
N LEU A 124 -4.03 1.97 5.55
CA LEU A 124 -2.71 2.54 5.84
C LEU A 124 -2.80 4.04 6.15
N PHE A 125 -3.63 4.79 5.43
CA PHE A 125 -3.82 6.22 5.64
C PHE A 125 -4.16 6.56 7.10
N HIS A 126 -4.95 5.71 7.79
CA HIS A 126 -5.35 5.94 9.18
C HIS A 126 -4.23 5.74 10.21
N VAL A 127 -3.11 5.17 9.81
CA VAL A 127 -1.95 4.94 10.69
C VAL A 127 -1.07 6.17 10.80
N PHE A 128 -1.17 7.10 9.86
CA PHE A 128 -0.34 8.28 9.76
C PHE A 128 -0.84 9.42 10.65
N ASP A 129 0.08 10.25 11.13
CA ASP A 129 -0.23 11.55 11.74
C ASP A 129 -0.38 12.64 10.66
N ASP A 130 -0.71 13.87 11.06
CA ASP A 130 -1.00 14.97 10.13
C ASP A 130 0.21 15.31 9.24
N ASP A 131 1.43 15.25 9.77
CA ASP A 131 2.66 15.53 9.01
C ASP A 131 2.91 14.40 7.99
N ASP A 132 2.71 13.15 8.42
CA ASP A 132 2.87 11.98 7.57
C ASP A 132 1.79 11.94 6.47
N HIS A 133 0.57 12.42 6.72
CA HIS A 133 -0.47 12.55 5.70
C HIS A 133 -0.02 13.42 4.53
N VAL A 134 0.60 14.57 4.81
CA VAL A 134 1.12 15.46 3.75
C VAL A 134 2.20 14.75 2.95
N GLN A 135 3.14 14.11 3.63
CA GLN A 135 4.23 13.36 2.98
C GLN A 135 3.68 12.17 2.16
N TYR A 136 2.68 11.48 2.69
CA TYR A 136 2.05 10.36 1.98
C TYR A 136 1.35 10.81 0.70
N VAL A 137 0.61 11.92 0.74
CA VAL A 137 -0.02 12.48 -0.47
C VAL A 137 1.01 12.84 -1.52
N ASP A 138 2.13 13.45 -1.14
CA ASP A 138 3.21 13.76 -2.08
C ASP A 138 3.89 12.48 -2.61
N SER A 139 4.04 11.47 -1.77
CA SER A 139 4.54 10.16 -2.16
C SER A 139 3.63 9.48 -3.19
N LEU A 140 2.31 9.53 -3.01
CA LEU A 140 1.33 9.03 -3.99
C LEU A 140 1.39 9.79 -5.33
N ARG A 141 1.60 11.11 -5.29
CA ARG A 141 1.76 11.92 -6.52
C ARG A 141 2.98 11.51 -7.34
N ALA A 142 4.04 11.04 -6.70
CA ALA A 142 5.25 10.61 -7.39
C ALA A 142 5.02 9.35 -8.24
N VAL A 143 4.11 8.47 -7.83
CA VAL A 143 3.84 7.19 -8.49
C VAL A 143 2.56 7.16 -9.32
N LEU A 144 1.66 8.13 -9.14
CA LEU A 144 0.48 8.30 -9.97
C LEU A 144 0.78 9.30 -11.08
N PRO A 145 0.52 8.96 -12.35
CA PRO A 145 0.74 9.90 -13.43
C PRO A 145 -0.18 11.11 -13.27
N PRO A 146 0.28 12.30 -13.70
CA PRO A 146 -0.56 13.49 -13.73
C PRO A 146 -1.83 13.19 -14.56
N ARG A 147 -2.99 13.69 -14.12
CA ARG A 147 -4.23 13.59 -14.87
C ARG A 147 -4.09 14.37 -16.16
N GLY A 148 -3.66 13.69 -17.23
CA GLY A 148 -3.63 14.22 -18.59
C GLY A 148 -4.93 13.88 -19.31
N HIS A 149 -5.38 14.77 -20.20
CA HIS A 149 -6.62 14.63 -20.96
C HIS A 149 -6.58 13.54 -22.07
N ASP A 150 -5.47 12.82 -22.18
CA ASP A 150 -5.26 11.86 -23.28
C ASP A 150 -4.92 10.46 -22.76
N ARG A 151 -5.89 9.85 -22.10
CA ARG A 151 -5.87 8.42 -21.87
C ARG A 151 -6.95 7.78 -22.74
N THR A 152 -6.53 7.23 -23.88
CA THR A 152 -7.33 6.20 -24.53
C THR A 152 -7.73 5.18 -23.46
N PRO A 153 -9.04 4.89 -23.31
CA PRO A 153 -9.46 3.88 -22.37
C PRO A 153 -8.74 2.58 -22.73
N PHE A 154 -7.94 2.07 -21.82
CA PHE A 154 -7.49 0.68 -21.95
C PHE A 154 -8.76 -0.15 -22.04
N PRO A 155 -8.93 -1.04 -23.05
CA PRO A 155 -10.05 -1.96 -23.05
C PRO A 155 -9.92 -2.79 -21.77
N GLY A 156 -10.74 -2.46 -20.76
CA GLY A 156 -10.80 -3.24 -19.54
C GLY A 156 -11.09 -4.70 -19.89
N PRO A 157 -10.52 -5.65 -19.15
CA PRO A 157 -10.94 -7.03 -19.28
C PRO A 157 -12.46 -7.08 -19.09
N PRO A 158 -13.16 -7.99 -19.80
CA PRO A 158 -14.60 -8.16 -19.63
C PRO A 158 -14.88 -8.35 -18.12
N SER A 159 -16.00 -7.77 -17.65
CA SER A 159 -16.43 -7.85 -16.25
C SER A 159 -16.43 -9.31 -15.79
N MET A 160 -15.36 -9.74 -15.18
CA MET A 160 -15.25 -11.07 -14.63
C MET A 160 -15.63 -11.02 -13.16
N ARG A 161 -16.57 -11.88 -12.76
CA ARG A 161 -16.68 -12.24 -11.34
C ARG A 161 -15.32 -12.78 -10.91
N VAL A 162 -14.79 -12.27 -9.81
CA VAL A 162 -13.52 -12.78 -9.26
C VAL A 162 -13.82 -14.18 -8.73
N PRO A 163 -13.40 -15.27 -9.40
CA PRO A 163 -13.75 -16.60 -8.96
C PRO A 163 -12.87 -17.01 -7.79
N GLY A 164 -13.50 -17.57 -6.77
CA GLY A 164 -12.81 -18.38 -5.76
C GLY A 164 -12.09 -17.62 -4.66
N TRP A 165 -12.75 -16.63 -4.05
CA TRP A 165 -12.38 -16.09 -2.72
C TRP A 165 -13.36 -16.51 -1.65
#